data_a8763901f026f7ff84132207e28c4016
#
_entry.id   a8763901f026f7ff84132207e28c4016
#
_cell.length_a   1.000
_cell.length_b   1.000
_cell.length_c   1.000
_cell.angle_alpha   90.00
_cell.angle_beta   90.00
_cell.angle_gamma   90.00
#
_symmetry.space_group_name_H-M   'P 1'
#
loop_
_entity.id
_entity.type
_entity.pdbx_description
1 polymer ?
#
loop_
_entity_poly.entity_id
_entity_poly.type
_entity_poly.pdbx_seq_one_letter_code
_entity_poly.pdbx_strand_id
1 'polypeptide(L)'
;DHSEFPNKGGFERRATLISEIRSKNPNTLLFDAGDVFQGTPYFNFYGGEIEFKLMSMLGYDAITIGNHDFDNGIDGLDKQLPNAKFDIISSNYDFRNTILESKVRDYKIYNRSGIKIGVFGLGIELEGLVSKDLYKETKYLNPIDIANDIANKLKEIENCDLVVCLSHLGYKYEKFPNKASDLNLAKSTRNIDLIIGGHTHTFMSKPVIVKNNIGNDVLINQVGCFGLYLGRIDFSFDSDNNKIFNSNLIMI
;
A
#
# COMPACT_ATOMS: atom_id res chain seq x y z
N ASP A 1 6.86 20.05 -11.62
CA ASP A 1 6.33 20.96 -10.59
C ASP A 1 4.81 21.03 -10.70
N HIS A 2 4.11 20.64 -9.65
CA HIS A 2 2.67 20.85 -9.54
C HIS A 2 2.39 22.33 -9.21
N SER A 3 1.46 22.97 -9.93
CA SER A 3 1.21 24.41 -9.77
C SER A 3 0.80 24.82 -8.34
N GLU A 4 0.13 23.90 -7.60
CA GLU A 4 -0.28 24.13 -6.22
C GLU A 4 0.85 23.88 -5.20
N PHE A 5 1.90 23.14 -5.59
CA PHE A 5 3.01 22.76 -4.72
C PHE A 5 4.36 22.99 -5.42
N PRO A 6 4.69 24.25 -5.76
CA PRO A 6 5.93 24.55 -6.47
C PRO A 6 7.15 24.16 -5.64
N ASN A 7 8.13 23.53 -6.30
CA ASN A 7 9.38 23.08 -5.68
C ASN A 7 9.22 22.03 -4.57
N LYS A 8 8.14 21.24 -4.59
CA LYS A 8 7.88 20.13 -3.66
C LYS A 8 7.83 18.81 -4.40
N GLY A 9 8.08 17.71 -3.66
CA GLY A 9 8.07 16.36 -4.21
C GLY A 9 9.24 16.09 -5.17
N GLY A 10 9.06 15.09 -6.03
CA GLY A 10 10.00 14.68 -7.05
C GLY A 10 10.90 13.51 -6.65
N PHE A 11 11.29 12.72 -7.66
CA PHE A 11 12.04 11.48 -7.44
C PHE A 11 13.44 11.72 -6.86
N GLU A 12 14.14 12.77 -7.29
CA GLU A 12 15.51 13.08 -6.84
C GLU A 12 15.55 13.38 -5.34
N ARG A 13 14.64 14.26 -4.86
CA ARG A 13 14.54 14.59 -3.44
C ARG A 13 14.12 13.38 -2.61
N ARG A 14 13.17 12.60 -3.14
CA ARG A 14 12.73 11.35 -2.51
C ARG A 14 13.87 10.35 -2.42
N ALA A 15 14.67 10.18 -3.47
CA ALA A 15 15.82 9.31 -3.48
C ALA A 15 16.84 9.68 -2.39
N THR A 16 17.17 10.96 -2.28
CA THR A 16 18.08 11.48 -1.25
C THR A 16 17.54 11.15 0.15
N LEU A 17 16.28 11.50 0.41
CA LEU A 17 15.65 11.28 1.72
C LEU A 17 15.59 9.79 2.10
N ILE A 18 15.18 8.92 1.16
CA ILE A 18 15.12 7.47 1.40
C ILE A 18 16.53 6.92 1.69
N SER A 19 17.54 7.35 0.92
CA SER A 19 18.93 6.94 1.13
C SER A 19 19.45 7.34 2.52
N GLU A 20 19.18 8.56 2.95
CA GLU A 20 19.54 9.04 4.29
C GLU A 20 18.85 8.26 5.41
N ILE A 21 17.55 7.95 5.25
CA ILE A 21 16.81 7.16 6.24
C ILE A 21 17.40 5.75 6.33
N ARG A 22 17.60 5.09 5.19
CA ARG A 22 18.14 3.71 5.14
C ARG A 22 19.56 3.60 5.66
N SER A 23 20.42 4.60 5.41
CA SER A 23 21.78 4.60 5.92
C SER A 23 21.85 4.57 7.46
N LYS A 24 20.85 5.18 8.11
CA LYS A 24 20.70 5.23 9.57
C LYS A 24 19.85 4.09 10.13
N ASN A 25 19.02 3.48 9.29
CA ASN A 25 18.03 2.47 9.68
C ASN A 25 18.00 1.34 8.64
N PRO A 26 18.91 0.37 8.70
CA PRO A 26 19.05 -0.69 7.68
C PRO A 26 17.86 -1.63 7.61
N ASN A 27 17.00 -1.65 8.64
CA ASN A 27 15.79 -2.47 8.68
C ASN A 27 14.56 -1.83 8.02
N THR A 28 14.74 -0.68 7.33
CA THR A 28 13.64 0.05 6.67
C THR A 28 13.04 -0.78 5.54
N LEU A 29 11.70 -0.85 5.54
CA LEU A 29 10.87 -1.27 4.41
C LEU A 29 10.19 -0.05 3.81
N LEU A 30 10.07 -0.01 2.48
CA LEU A 30 9.45 1.08 1.74
C LEU A 30 8.27 0.55 0.93
N PHE A 31 7.09 1.10 1.17
CA PHE A 31 5.83 0.64 0.58
C PHE A 31 5.10 1.75 -0.16
N ASP A 32 4.22 1.34 -1.09
CA ASP A 32 3.25 2.22 -1.73
C ASP A 32 1.86 1.58 -1.70
N ALA A 33 0.83 2.42 -1.56
CA ALA A 33 -0.55 1.98 -1.43
C ALA A 33 -1.34 2.02 -2.75
N GLY A 34 -0.65 1.94 -3.90
CA GLY A 34 -1.25 1.87 -5.24
C GLY A 34 -1.53 3.23 -5.88
N ASP A 35 -2.09 3.19 -7.09
CA ASP A 35 -2.22 4.33 -8.01
C ASP A 35 -0.85 4.94 -8.35
N VAL A 36 0.08 4.09 -8.71
CA VAL A 36 1.42 4.47 -9.16
C VAL A 36 1.36 5.09 -10.57
N PHE A 37 0.43 4.61 -11.40
CA PHE A 37 0.18 5.13 -12.73
C PHE A 37 -0.68 6.40 -12.67
N GLN A 38 -0.67 7.19 -13.74
CA GLN A 38 -1.35 8.49 -13.81
C GLN A 38 -0.62 9.66 -13.11
N GLY A 39 -1.19 10.83 -13.26
CA GLY A 39 -0.79 12.06 -12.57
C GLY A 39 0.37 12.83 -13.22
N THR A 40 1.09 12.25 -14.17
CA THR A 40 2.18 12.93 -14.90
C THR A 40 2.14 12.69 -16.40
N PRO A 41 2.72 13.59 -17.23
CA PRO A 41 2.88 13.32 -18.66
C PRO A 41 3.71 12.07 -18.96
N TYR A 42 4.57 11.62 -18.04
CA TYR A 42 5.38 10.42 -18.23
C TYR A 42 4.53 9.17 -18.42
N PHE A 43 3.47 9.01 -17.64
CA PHE A 43 2.54 7.90 -17.82
C PHE A 43 1.94 7.87 -19.23
N ASN A 44 1.53 9.03 -19.76
CA ASN A 44 0.94 9.11 -21.10
C ASN A 44 1.91 8.70 -22.21
N PHE A 45 3.22 8.90 -22.04
CA PHE A 45 4.22 8.55 -23.03
C PHE A 45 4.80 7.15 -22.82
N TYR A 46 4.95 6.70 -21.59
CA TYR A 46 5.70 5.48 -21.25
C TYR A 46 4.85 4.38 -20.57
N GLY A 47 3.58 4.67 -20.27
CA GLY A 47 2.61 3.69 -19.79
C GLY A 47 3.01 2.98 -18.51
N GLY A 48 3.66 3.68 -17.57
CA GLY A 48 4.08 3.14 -16.28
C GLY A 48 5.51 2.59 -16.22
N GLU A 49 6.21 2.53 -17.35
CA GLU A 49 7.60 2.00 -17.41
C GLU A 49 8.56 2.81 -16.53
N ILE A 50 8.50 4.14 -16.65
CA ILE A 50 9.38 5.04 -15.89
C ILE A 50 9.09 4.94 -14.40
N GLU A 51 7.82 4.93 -14.02
CA GLU A 51 7.36 4.83 -12.64
C GLU A 51 7.94 3.57 -11.98
N PHE A 52 7.75 2.40 -12.58
CA PHE A 52 8.25 1.14 -12.03
C PHE A 52 9.79 1.05 -12.01
N LYS A 53 10.47 1.57 -13.04
CA LYS A 53 11.93 1.63 -13.04
C LYS A 53 12.48 2.54 -11.94
N LEU A 54 11.90 3.73 -11.77
CA LEU A 54 12.33 4.67 -10.73
C LEU A 54 12.03 4.13 -9.32
N MET A 55 10.85 3.54 -9.08
CA MET A 55 10.52 2.90 -7.81
C MET A 55 11.49 1.74 -7.51
N SER A 56 11.84 0.96 -8.53
CA SER A 56 12.85 -0.11 -8.40
C SER A 56 14.23 0.43 -8.03
N MET A 57 14.64 1.58 -8.60
CA MET A 57 15.90 2.26 -8.25
C MET A 57 15.87 2.83 -6.82
N LEU A 58 14.72 3.33 -6.37
CA LEU A 58 14.51 3.79 -4.99
C LEU A 58 14.46 2.62 -3.98
N GLY A 59 14.35 1.38 -4.48
CA GLY A 59 14.32 0.19 -3.67
C GLY A 59 13.00 0.02 -2.89
N TYR A 60 11.86 0.31 -3.50
CA TYR A 60 10.59 -0.10 -2.93
C TYR A 60 10.60 -1.60 -2.64
N ASP A 61 10.00 -2.02 -1.54
CA ASP A 61 9.90 -3.42 -1.15
C ASP A 61 8.59 -4.04 -1.66
N ALA A 62 7.47 -3.33 -1.55
CA ALA A 62 6.18 -3.74 -2.11
C ALA A 62 5.25 -2.58 -2.43
N ILE A 63 4.29 -2.86 -3.33
CA ILE A 63 3.12 -2.01 -3.61
C ILE A 63 1.84 -2.86 -3.59
N THR A 64 0.68 -2.21 -3.35
CA THR A 64 -0.62 -2.77 -3.75
C THR A 64 -1.09 -2.16 -5.06
N ILE A 65 -2.20 -2.66 -5.60
CA ILE A 65 -2.78 -2.20 -6.86
C ILE A 65 -3.95 -1.28 -6.57
N GLY A 66 -3.93 -0.06 -7.12
CA GLY A 66 -5.05 0.87 -7.11
C GLY A 66 -5.88 0.82 -8.40
N ASN A 67 -6.90 1.67 -8.51
CA ASN A 67 -7.76 1.71 -9.69
C ASN A 67 -7.06 2.32 -10.91
N HIS A 68 -6.20 3.31 -10.74
CA HIS A 68 -5.46 3.92 -11.84
C HIS A 68 -4.32 3.04 -12.38
N ASP A 69 -3.90 2.01 -11.65
CA ASP A 69 -2.95 1.03 -12.17
C ASP A 69 -3.55 0.18 -13.32
N PHE A 70 -4.89 0.26 -13.53
CA PHE A 70 -5.60 -0.31 -14.67
C PHE A 70 -5.84 0.68 -15.83
N ASP A 71 -5.37 1.92 -15.79
CA ASP A 71 -5.68 2.92 -16.81
C ASP A 71 -5.20 2.55 -18.22
N ASN A 72 -4.11 1.79 -18.34
CA ASN A 72 -3.69 1.15 -19.60
C ASN A 72 -4.17 -0.30 -19.74
N GLY A 73 -5.17 -0.69 -18.97
CA GLY A 73 -5.67 -2.04 -18.86
C GLY A 73 -4.74 -3.01 -18.15
N ILE A 74 -5.27 -4.17 -17.83
CA ILE A 74 -4.53 -5.26 -17.19
C ILE A 74 -3.30 -5.70 -18.03
N ASP A 75 -3.40 -5.60 -19.37
CA ASP A 75 -2.28 -5.91 -20.26
C ASP A 75 -1.17 -4.86 -20.15
N GLY A 76 -1.56 -3.58 -19.96
CA GLY A 76 -0.61 -2.49 -19.72
C GLY A 76 0.13 -2.67 -18.39
N LEU A 77 -0.58 -3.07 -17.33
CA LEU A 77 0.04 -3.39 -16.04
C LEU A 77 0.98 -4.59 -16.17
N ASP A 78 0.55 -5.68 -16.82
CA ASP A 78 1.39 -6.86 -17.04
C ASP A 78 2.69 -6.53 -17.78
N LYS A 79 2.61 -5.67 -18.79
CA LYS A 79 3.79 -5.23 -19.57
C LYS A 79 4.84 -4.56 -18.67
N GLN A 80 4.44 -3.94 -17.57
CA GLN A 80 5.37 -3.23 -16.68
C GLN A 80 5.94 -4.12 -15.57
N LEU A 81 5.37 -5.29 -15.28
CA LEU A 81 5.87 -6.19 -14.23
C LEU A 81 7.38 -6.50 -14.34
N PRO A 82 7.97 -6.71 -15.55
CA PRO A 82 9.42 -6.94 -15.66
C PRO A 82 10.29 -5.76 -15.21
N ASN A 83 9.73 -4.54 -15.11
CA ASN A 83 10.42 -3.34 -14.64
C ASN A 83 10.39 -3.21 -13.11
N ALA A 84 9.53 -3.97 -12.42
CA ALA A 84 9.41 -3.97 -10.98
C ALA A 84 10.44 -4.90 -10.35
N LYS A 85 11.30 -4.37 -9.45
CA LYS A 85 12.17 -5.14 -8.56
C LYS A 85 11.61 -5.20 -7.14
N PHE A 86 10.32 -4.95 -6.98
CA PHE A 86 9.54 -4.99 -5.75
C PHE A 86 8.37 -5.95 -5.91
N ASP A 87 7.82 -6.41 -4.79
CA ASP A 87 6.66 -7.28 -4.82
C ASP A 87 5.38 -6.47 -5.13
N ILE A 88 4.54 -6.98 -6.04
CA ILE A 88 3.19 -6.47 -6.28
C ILE A 88 2.23 -7.38 -5.54
N ILE A 89 1.45 -6.82 -4.61
CA ILE A 89 0.64 -7.56 -3.66
C ILE A 89 -0.82 -7.12 -3.78
N SER A 90 -1.72 -8.07 -4.03
CA SER A 90 -3.17 -7.83 -4.00
C SER A 90 -3.88 -9.10 -3.58
N SER A 91 -4.57 -9.05 -2.44
CA SER A 91 -5.25 -10.20 -1.86
C SER A 91 -6.72 -10.31 -2.29
N ASN A 92 -7.37 -9.18 -2.60
CA ASN A 92 -8.80 -9.15 -2.90
C ASN A 92 -9.16 -8.95 -4.38
N TYR A 93 -8.16 -8.92 -5.28
CA TYR A 93 -8.38 -9.09 -6.71
C TYR A 93 -8.07 -10.53 -7.10
N ASP A 94 -9.09 -11.26 -7.53
CA ASP A 94 -8.91 -12.60 -8.09
C ASP A 94 -8.56 -12.48 -9.58
N PHE A 95 -7.31 -12.77 -9.89
CA PHE A 95 -6.76 -12.70 -11.25
C PHE A 95 -6.84 -14.02 -12.02
N ARG A 96 -7.55 -15.03 -11.53
CA ARG A 96 -7.72 -16.31 -12.26
C ARG A 96 -8.36 -16.09 -13.61
N ASN A 97 -7.84 -16.75 -14.62
CA ASN A 97 -8.21 -16.59 -16.03
C ASN A 97 -7.85 -15.20 -16.62
N THR A 98 -6.93 -14.48 -16.00
CA THR A 98 -6.36 -13.24 -16.55
C THR A 98 -4.86 -13.39 -16.82
N ILE A 99 -4.28 -12.41 -17.53
CA ILE A 99 -2.84 -12.38 -17.80
C ILE A 99 -1.99 -12.20 -16.52
N LEU A 100 -2.59 -11.74 -15.41
CA LEU A 100 -1.92 -11.55 -14.10
C LEU A 100 -2.00 -12.78 -13.20
N GLU A 101 -2.66 -13.86 -13.63
CA GLU A 101 -2.71 -15.09 -12.85
C GLU A 101 -1.31 -15.57 -12.46
N SER A 102 -1.12 -15.85 -11.19
CA SER A 102 0.17 -16.28 -10.58
C SER A 102 1.32 -15.25 -10.66
N LYS A 103 1.09 -14.03 -11.17
CA LYS A 103 2.09 -12.96 -11.24
C LYS A 103 2.01 -11.97 -10.07
N VAL A 104 0.84 -11.84 -9.46
CA VAL A 104 0.58 -11.00 -8.28
C VAL A 104 0.47 -11.89 -7.06
N ARG A 105 1.04 -11.45 -5.94
CA ARG A 105 1.04 -12.20 -4.67
C ARG A 105 -0.14 -11.79 -3.79
N ASP A 106 -0.70 -12.73 -3.02
CA ASP A 106 -1.69 -12.40 -2.00
C ASP A 106 -1.04 -11.67 -0.82
N TYR A 107 0.15 -12.10 -0.42
CA TYR A 107 0.93 -11.50 0.67
C TYR A 107 2.43 -11.80 0.51
N LYS A 108 3.24 -11.08 1.29
CA LYS A 108 4.69 -11.31 1.42
C LYS A 108 5.11 -11.22 2.88
N ILE A 109 6.10 -12.02 3.26
CA ILE A 109 6.71 -11.97 4.58
C ILE A 109 8.13 -11.45 4.43
N TYR A 110 8.46 -10.42 5.20
CA TYR A 110 9.79 -9.84 5.32
C TYR A 110 10.38 -10.19 6.70
N ASN A 111 11.70 -10.39 6.77
CA ASN A 111 12.41 -10.49 8.04
C ASN A 111 13.39 -9.32 8.15
N ARG A 112 13.35 -8.60 9.25
CA ARG A 112 14.26 -7.50 9.55
C ARG A 112 14.76 -7.64 10.99
N SER A 113 16.04 -8.01 11.14
CA SER A 113 16.69 -8.23 12.46
C SER A 113 15.90 -9.17 13.38
N GLY A 114 15.35 -10.26 12.82
CA GLY A 114 14.58 -11.25 13.56
C GLY A 114 13.09 -10.95 13.68
N ILE A 115 12.63 -9.73 13.38
CA ILE A 115 11.22 -9.38 13.35
C ILE A 115 10.59 -9.82 12.03
N LYS A 116 9.51 -10.59 12.12
CA LYS A 116 8.77 -11.14 10.99
C LYS A 116 7.58 -10.25 10.67
N ILE A 117 7.57 -9.67 9.48
CA ILE A 117 6.59 -8.67 9.05
C ILE A 117 5.79 -9.24 7.89
N GLY A 118 4.51 -9.52 8.13
CA GLY A 118 3.57 -9.94 7.10
C GLY A 118 2.94 -8.72 6.43
N VAL A 119 2.98 -8.66 5.09
CA VAL A 119 2.44 -7.57 4.30
C VAL A 119 1.45 -8.13 3.30
N PHE A 120 0.24 -7.56 3.23
CA PHE A 120 -0.78 -7.91 2.26
C PHE A 120 -1.40 -6.66 1.64
N GLY A 121 -2.08 -6.81 0.49
CA GLY A 121 -2.60 -5.68 -0.28
C GLY A 121 -4.10 -5.77 -0.52
N LEU A 122 -4.80 -4.63 -0.47
CA LEU A 122 -6.23 -4.52 -0.80
C LEU A 122 -6.45 -3.41 -1.82
N GLY A 123 -7.15 -3.74 -2.91
CA GLY A 123 -7.63 -2.78 -3.91
C GLY A 123 -9.09 -2.41 -3.69
N ILE A 124 -9.49 -1.27 -4.25
CA ILE A 124 -10.88 -0.79 -4.26
C ILE A 124 -11.70 -1.52 -5.32
N GLU A 125 -13.03 -1.53 -5.16
CA GLU A 125 -13.94 -2.05 -6.19
C GLU A 125 -13.78 -1.28 -7.50
N LEU A 126 -13.50 -2.02 -8.60
CA LEU A 126 -13.22 -1.44 -9.91
C LEU A 126 -14.49 -1.04 -10.66
N GLU A 127 -15.62 -1.70 -10.37
CA GLU A 127 -16.90 -1.39 -11.01
C GLU A 127 -17.31 0.06 -10.71
N GLY A 128 -17.61 0.80 -11.76
CA GLY A 128 -17.95 2.23 -11.66
C GLY A 128 -16.76 3.18 -11.58
N LEU A 129 -15.52 2.68 -11.41
CA LEU A 129 -14.28 3.46 -11.42
C LEU A 129 -13.45 3.20 -12.68
N VAL A 130 -13.39 1.96 -13.12
CA VAL A 130 -12.58 1.49 -14.25
C VAL A 130 -13.50 0.81 -15.25
N SER A 131 -13.28 1.01 -16.56
CA SER A 131 -14.03 0.31 -17.60
C SER A 131 -13.78 -1.21 -17.51
N LYS A 132 -14.83 -2.01 -17.67
CA LYS A 132 -14.74 -3.48 -17.61
C LYS A 132 -13.69 -4.05 -18.58
N ASP A 133 -13.54 -3.47 -19.75
CA ASP A 133 -12.59 -3.90 -20.76
C ASP A 133 -11.13 -3.76 -20.30
N LEU A 134 -10.84 -2.88 -19.34
CA LEU A 134 -9.51 -2.63 -18.81
C LEU A 134 -9.11 -3.65 -17.74
N TYR A 135 -10.03 -4.10 -16.88
CA TYR A 135 -9.73 -5.12 -15.86
C TYR A 135 -10.20 -6.53 -16.20
N LYS A 136 -10.91 -6.69 -17.36
CA LYS A 136 -11.33 -7.97 -17.95
C LYS A 136 -12.01 -8.91 -16.94
N GLU A 137 -11.47 -10.13 -16.78
CA GLU A 137 -12.02 -11.18 -15.91
C GLU A 137 -11.61 -11.03 -14.43
N THR A 138 -10.87 -9.98 -14.08
CA THR A 138 -10.53 -9.70 -12.68
C THR A 138 -11.78 -9.58 -11.83
N LYS A 139 -11.84 -10.34 -10.72
CA LYS A 139 -12.97 -10.31 -9.79
C LYS A 139 -12.57 -9.57 -8.51
N TYR A 140 -13.48 -8.73 -8.03
CA TYR A 140 -13.36 -8.09 -6.74
C TYR A 140 -13.94 -8.99 -5.66
N LEU A 141 -13.16 -9.29 -4.63
CA LEU A 141 -13.57 -10.05 -3.45
C LEU A 141 -13.79 -9.08 -2.28
N ASN A 142 -14.67 -9.45 -1.33
CA ASN A 142 -14.93 -8.60 -0.17
C ASN A 142 -13.63 -8.34 0.61
N PRO A 143 -13.16 -7.09 0.70
CA PRO A 143 -11.87 -6.80 1.30
C PRO A 143 -11.83 -7.04 2.82
N ILE A 144 -12.96 -6.93 3.53
CA ILE A 144 -13.01 -7.18 4.97
C ILE A 144 -12.83 -8.68 5.26
N ASP A 145 -13.51 -9.54 4.49
CA ASP A 145 -13.42 -10.99 4.67
C ASP A 145 -11.99 -11.47 4.33
N ILE A 146 -11.47 -11.04 3.18
CA ILE A 146 -10.10 -11.36 2.74
C ILE A 146 -9.06 -10.87 3.75
N ALA A 147 -9.23 -9.64 4.27
CA ALA A 147 -8.30 -9.09 5.26
C ALA A 147 -8.28 -9.91 6.56
N ASN A 148 -9.45 -10.36 7.04
CA ASN A 148 -9.51 -11.23 8.21
C ASN A 148 -8.80 -12.56 7.97
N ASP A 149 -9.05 -13.19 6.81
CA ASP A 149 -8.44 -14.49 6.47
C ASP A 149 -6.90 -14.37 6.38
N ILE A 150 -6.40 -13.36 5.64
CA ILE A 150 -4.97 -13.16 5.45
C ILE A 150 -4.28 -12.71 6.75
N ALA A 151 -4.85 -11.73 7.49
CA ALA A 151 -4.25 -11.26 8.73
C ALA A 151 -4.20 -12.37 9.79
N ASN A 152 -5.23 -13.20 9.89
CA ASN A 152 -5.22 -14.38 10.76
C ASN A 152 -4.16 -15.39 10.33
N LYS A 153 -4.06 -15.69 9.03
CA LYS A 153 -3.02 -16.56 8.49
C LYS A 153 -1.62 -16.05 8.83
N LEU A 154 -1.36 -14.75 8.58
CA LEU A 154 -0.06 -14.13 8.87
C LEU A 154 0.26 -14.16 10.37
N LYS A 155 -0.72 -13.93 11.23
CA LYS A 155 -0.50 -13.87 12.69
C LYS A 155 -0.40 -15.25 13.31
N GLU A 156 -1.36 -16.14 13.02
CA GLU A 156 -1.53 -17.42 13.76
C GLU A 156 -0.78 -18.59 13.10
N ILE A 157 -0.59 -18.58 11.78
CA ILE A 157 0.06 -19.67 11.05
C ILE A 157 1.50 -19.32 10.74
N GLU A 158 1.69 -18.14 10.16
CA GLU A 158 3.04 -17.68 9.76
C GLU A 158 3.82 -17.08 10.94
N ASN A 159 3.17 -16.82 12.09
CA ASN A 159 3.77 -16.23 13.30
C ASN A 159 4.47 -14.89 13.04
N CYS A 160 3.80 -13.99 12.31
CA CYS A 160 4.33 -12.65 12.07
C CYS A 160 4.22 -11.79 13.33
N ASP A 161 5.28 -11.04 13.66
CA ASP A 161 5.31 -10.07 14.77
C ASP A 161 4.47 -8.85 14.42
N LEU A 162 4.57 -8.36 13.19
CA LEU A 162 3.79 -7.27 12.62
C LEU A 162 2.99 -7.72 11.40
N VAL A 163 1.75 -7.23 11.29
CA VAL A 163 0.91 -7.40 10.10
C VAL A 163 0.55 -6.03 9.54
N VAL A 164 0.95 -5.78 8.31
CA VAL A 164 0.76 -4.52 7.58
C VAL A 164 -0.17 -4.74 6.40
N CYS A 165 -1.19 -3.91 6.28
CA CYS A 165 -2.06 -3.84 5.12
C CYS A 165 -1.69 -2.63 4.26
N LEU A 166 -1.36 -2.86 2.99
CA LEU A 166 -1.31 -1.82 1.96
C LEU A 166 -2.72 -1.68 1.39
N SER A 167 -3.38 -0.57 1.64
CA SER A 167 -4.81 -0.41 1.33
C SER A 167 -5.05 0.67 0.29
N HIS A 168 -5.68 0.31 -0.81
CA HIS A 168 -6.22 1.28 -1.77
C HIS A 168 -7.75 1.44 -1.64
N LEU A 169 -8.30 1.23 -0.44
CA LEU A 169 -9.74 1.35 -0.18
C LEU A 169 -10.20 2.79 0.05
N GLY A 170 -9.27 3.68 0.42
CA GLY A 170 -9.56 5.03 0.89
C GLY A 170 -9.83 5.09 2.40
N TYR A 171 -9.56 6.26 3.01
CA TYR A 171 -9.63 6.42 4.46
C TYR A 171 -11.04 6.25 5.02
N LYS A 172 -12.01 7.03 4.51
CA LYS A 172 -13.42 6.98 4.91
C LYS A 172 -14.33 7.63 3.86
N TYR A 173 -15.62 7.28 3.90
CA TYR A 173 -16.65 7.85 3.03
C TYR A 173 -17.82 8.36 3.85
N GLU A 174 -17.98 9.70 3.96
CA GLU A 174 -19.02 10.30 4.81
C GLU A 174 -20.44 10.03 4.29
N LYS A 175 -20.61 10.05 2.95
CA LYS A 175 -21.91 9.76 2.30
C LYS A 175 -22.25 8.27 2.27
N PHE A 176 -21.26 7.39 2.44
CA PHE A 176 -21.42 5.93 2.37
C PHE A 176 -20.66 5.28 3.54
N PRO A 177 -21.15 5.43 4.79
CA PRO A 177 -20.42 5.03 5.99
C PRO A 177 -20.14 3.52 6.06
N ASN A 178 -20.92 2.71 5.35
CA ASN A 178 -20.74 1.25 5.31
C ASN A 178 -19.85 0.78 4.15
N LYS A 179 -19.39 1.69 3.26
CA LYS A 179 -18.46 1.33 2.20
C LYS A 179 -17.14 0.86 2.79
N ALA A 180 -16.55 -0.17 2.20
CA ALA A 180 -15.21 -0.62 2.57
C ALA A 180 -14.22 0.55 2.52
N SER A 181 -13.48 0.75 3.60
CA SER A 181 -12.53 1.85 3.80
C SER A 181 -11.53 1.46 4.88
N ASP A 182 -10.41 2.15 4.99
CA ASP A 182 -9.38 1.88 6.00
C ASP A 182 -9.98 1.93 7.42
N LEU A 183 -10.88 2.89 7.65
CA LEU A 183 -11.54 3.04 8.95
C LEU A 183 -12.46 1.86 9.28
N ASN A 184 -13.25 1.40 8.31
CA ASN A 184 -14.14 0.24 8.49
C ASN A 184 -13.33 -1.06 8.56
N LEU A 185 -12.27 -1.17 7.76
CA LEU A 185 -11.33 -2.29 7.81
C LEU A 185 -10.74 -2.45 9.21
N ALA A 186 -10.17 -1.36 9.78
CA ALA A 186 -9.59 -1.38 11.11
C ALA A 186 -10.58 -1.82 12.18
N LYS A 187 -11.84 -1.33 12.12
CA LYS A 187 -12.89 -1.66 13.10
C LYS A 187 -13.43 -3.09 12.98
N SER A 188 -13.41 -3.66 11.76
CA SER A 188 -14.09 -4.93 11.43
C SER A 188 -13.13 -6.13 11.40
N THR A 189 -11.84 -5.89 11.52
CA THR A 189 -10.83 -6.94 11.46
C THR A 189 -10.13 -7.14 12.79
N ARG A 190 -9.23 -8.12 12.83
CA ARG A 190 -8.28 -8.37 13.92
C ARG A 190 -6.91 -8.68 13.32
N ASN A 191 -5.89 -8.67 14.17
CA ASN A 191 -4.53 -9.06 13.78
C ASN A 191 -3.85 -8.15 12.73
N ILE A 192 -4.41 -6.97 12.41
CA ILE A 192 -3.74 -5.94 11.64
C ILE A 192 -3.14 -4.92 12.61
N ASP A 193 -1.86 -4.59 12.44
CA ASP A 193 -1.17 -3.59 13.27
C ASP A 193 -1.12 -2.22 12.60
N LEU A 194 -0.95 -2.20 11.26
CA LEU A 194 -0.81 -0.98 10.48
C LEU A 194 -1.55 -1.09 9.14
N ILE A 195 -2.29 -0.05 8.80
CA ILE A 195 -2.88 0.16 7.48
C ILE A 195 -2.18 1.38 6.86
N ILE A 196 -1.50 1.16 5.74
CA ILE A 196 -0.96 2.21 4.88
C ILE A 196 -1.96 2.43 3.76
N GLY A 197 -2.66 3.57 3.79
CA GLY A 197 -3.80 3.85 2.93
C GLY A 197 -3.48 4.73 1.72
N GLY A 198 -4.33 4.63 0.69
CA GLY A 198 -4.31 5.43 -0.53
C GLY A 198 -5.71 5.89 -0.97
N HIS A 199 -5.92 6.10 -2.26
CA HIS A 199 -7.15 6.42 -2.97
C HIS A 199 -7.80 7.78 -2.63
N THR A 200 -8.09 8.08 -1.37
CA THR A 200 -8.78 9.31 -0.98
C THR A 200 -7.85 10.52 -0.81
N HIS A 201 -6.57 10.36 -1.11
CA HIS A 201 -5.56 11.43 -1.03
C HIS A 201 -5.54 12.17 0.33
N THR A 202 -5.83 11.45 1.42
CA THR A 202 -5.95 12.05 2.75
C THR A 202 -4.57 12.40 3.32
N PHE A 203 -4.35 13.66 3.70
CA PHE A 203 -3.13 14.09 4.38
C PHE A 203 -3.29 13.90 5.88
N MET A 204 -2.50 12.99 6.45
CA MET A 204 -2.45 12.74 7.89
C MET A 204 -1.10 13.18 8.44
N SER A 205 -1.10 14.16 9.34
CA SER A 205 0.13 14.60 10.03
C SER A 205 0.65 13.56 11.02
N LYS A 206 -0.24 12.70 11.51
CA LYS A 206 0.03 11.56 12.39
C LYS A 206 -0.93 10.43 12.06
N PRO A 207 -0.55 9.16 12.29
CA PRO A 207 -1.46 8.04 12.19
C PRO A 207 -2.69 8.21 13.08
N VAL A 208 -3.84 7.75 12.60
CA VAL A 208 -5.06 7.62 13.41
C VAL A 208 -5.05 6.25 14.07
N ILE A 209 -5.31 6.21 15.37
CA ILE A 209 -5.40 4.97 16.14
C ILE A 209 -6.87 4.58 16.26
N VAL A 210 -7.20 3.36 15.86
CA VAL A 210 -8.56 2.82 15.88
C VAL A 210 -8.55 1.49 16.65
N LYS A 211 -9.54 1.29 17.54
CA LYS A 211 -9.73 -0.02 18.16
C LYS A 211 -10.40 -0.97 17.18
N ASN A 212 -9.80 -2.14 17.02
CA ASN A 212 -10.34 -3.21 16.21
C ASN A 212 -11.48 -3.97 16.94
N ASN A 213 -12.06 -5.00 16.30
CA ASN A 213 -13.20 -5.74 16.84
C ASN A 213 -12.89 -6.58 18.12
N ILE A 214 -11.63 -6.68 18.54
CA ILE A 214 -11.19 -7.32 19.79
C ILE A 214 -10.50 -6.34 20.75
N GLY A 215 -10.56 -5.02 20.48
CA GLY A 215 -10.07 -3.96 21.35
C GLY A 215 -8.60 -3.60 21.21
N ASN A 216 -7.87 -4.20 20.26
CA ASN A 216 -6.46 -3.85 19.99
C ASN A 216 -6.36 -2.61 19.11
N ASP A 217 -5.25 -1.89 19.25
CA ASP A 217 -4.95 -0.73 18.43
C ASP A 217 -4.53 -1.12 17.01
N VAL A 218 -5.10 -0.43 16.02
CA VAL A 218 -4.71 -0.45 14.61
C VAL A 218 -4.31 0.96 14.22
N LEU A 219 -3.14 1.12 13.64
CA LEU A 219 -2.67 2.39 13.09
C LEU A 219 -3.16 2.53 11.65
N ILE A 220 -3.73 3.68 11.31
CA ILE A 220 -4.06 4.04 9.93
C ILE A 220 -3.23 5.26 9.56
N ASN A 221 -2.48 5.19 8.47
CA ASN A 221 -1.71 6.31 7.95
C ASN A 221 -1.89 6.48 6.44
N GLN A 222 -2.11 7.72 6.01
CA GLN A 222 -2.17 8.10 4.60
C GLN A 222 -1.42 9.43 4.43
N VAL A 223 -0.63 9.57 3.36
CA VAL A 223 0.29 10.71 3.17
C VAL A 223 -0.09 11.61 2.00
N GLY A 224 -1.37 11.61 1.63
CA GLY A 224 -1.89 12.43 0.52
C GLY A 224 -1.57 11.83 -0.85
N CYS A 225 -1.12 12.68 -1.77
CA CYS A 225 -0.89 12.32 -3.17
C CYS A 225 0.36 13.02 -3.73
N PHE A 226 0.65 12.78 -5.01
CA PHE A 226 1.71 13.40 -5.81
C PHE A 226 3.14 13.18 -5.28
N GLY A 227 3.30 12.29 -4.31
CA GLY A 227 4.61 12.03 -3.70
C GLY A 227 5.22 13.24 -2.98
N LEU A 228 4.37 14.12 -2.42
CA LEU A 228 4.77 15.31 -1.67
C LEU A 228 5.32 14.97 -0.29
N TYR A 229 4.90 13.87 0.27
CA TYR A 229 5.28 13.44 1.62
C TYR A 229 5.75 11.98 1.63
N LEU A 230 6.61 11.70 2.60
CA LEU A 230 6.98 10.37 3.02
C LEU A 230 6.48 10.16 4.45
N GLY A 231 5.63 9.15 4.68
CA GLY A 231 5.22 8.73 6.01
C GLY A 231 6.26 7.76 6.58
N ARG A 232 6.84 8.09 7.73
CA ARG A 232 7.73 7.21 8.46
C ARG A 232 7.05 6.72 9.73
N ILE A 233 7.05 5.41 9.93
CA ILE A 233 6.55 4.76 11.14
C ILE A 233 7.64 3.80 11.62
N ASP A 234 8.16 4.07 12.81
CA ASP A 234 9.18 3.25 13.45
C ASP A 234 8.50 2.36 14.51
N PHE A 235 8.63 1.04 14.39
CA PHE A 235 8.21 0.10 15.41
C PHE A 235 9.42 -0.37 16.22
N SER A 236 9.23 -0.45 17.53
CA SER A 236 10.15 -1.11 18.46
C SER A 236 9.37 -2.07 19.36
N PHE A 237 10.07 -3.01 19.96
CA PHE A 237 9.49 -4.01 20.85
C PHE A 237 10.19 -3.86 22.21
N ASP A 238 9.41 -3.80 23.29
CA ASP A 238 9.97 -3.80 24.65
C ASP A 238 10.34 -5.22 25.12
N SER A 239 10.83 -5.36 26.35
CA SER A 239 11.19 -6.65 26.94
C SER A 239 10.05 -7.66 27.04
N ASP A 240 8.83 -7.17 27.09
CA ASP A 240 7.60 -7.97 27.17
C ASP A 240 6.99 -8.22 25.77
N ASN A 241 7.71 -7.84 24.71
CA ASN A 241 7.32 -7.93 23.32
C ASN A 241 6.10 -7.06 22.94
N ASN A 242 5.83 -6.01 23.74
CA ASN A 242 4.81 -5.03 23.37
C ASN A 242 5.34 -4.12 22.27
N LYS A 243 4.46 -3.77 21.32
CA LYS A 243 4.76 -2.90 20.19
C LYS A 243 4.68 -1.44 20.63
N ILE A 244 5.75 -0.72 20.40
CA ILE A 244 5.83 0.73 20.57
C ILE A 244 6.07 1.33 19.20
N PHE A 245 5.37 2.41 18.85
CA PHE A 245 5.60 3.08 17.58
C PHE A 245 5.90 4.56 17.77
N ASN A 246 6.64 5.10 16.81
CA ASN A 246 6.83 6.53 16.58
C ASN A 246 6.54 6.84 15.12
N SER A 247 6.08 8.06 14.83
CA SER A 247 5.70 8.44 13.47
C SER A 247 6.16 9.85 13.12
N ASN A 248 6.48 10.05 11.85
CA ASN A 248 6.85 11.34 11.31
C ASN A 248 6.35 11.47 9.87
N LEU A 249 5.71 12.60 9.54
CA LEU A 249 5.38 12.98 8.18
C LEU A 249 6.47 13.92 7.66
N ILE A 250 7.17 13.49 6.61
CA ILE A 250 8.33 14.21 6.06
C ILE A 250 7.95 14.79 4.70
N MET A 251 8.03 16.11 4.54
CA MET A 251 7.83 16.76 3.26
C MET A 251 9.05 16.54 2.36
N ILE A 252 8.80 16.26 1.09
CA ILE A 252 9.82 16.01 0.05
C ILE A 252 10.04 17.27 -0.78
#